data_3806689686085153a66e80771217e2a2
#
_entry.id   3806689686085153a66e80771217e2a2
#
_cell.length_a   1.000
_cell.length_b   1.000
_cell.length_c   1.000
_cell.angle_alpha   90.00
_cell.angle_beta   90.00
_cell.angle_gamma   90.00
#
_symmetry.space_group_name_H-M   'P 1'
#
loop_
_entity.id
_entity.type
_entity.pdbx_description
1 polymer ?
#
loop_
_entity_poly.entity_id
_entity_poly.type
_entity_poly.pdbx_seq_one_letter_code
_entity_poly.pdbx_strand_id
1 'polypeptide(L)'
;DAVLNFAAESHVDRSIDGPAAFIETNVVGTLGLLESVRDYWKALPDDRREAFRFLHVSTDEVYGTLGETGKFSETTPYAPNSPYSASKAASDHLVRAFHHTYGLPVLTTNCSNNYGPYHFPEKLIPLVIAKALAGEPLPVYGDGQQVRDWLFVTDHCEAIRTVLEKGRVGETYNVGGDSERQNIEVVEAICRLLDQRRPREDGQPRSSQITFVADRPGHDRRYAIDASKLQNELGWRPRHSFEDGIATTVDWYLENQVWVQHILDGSYRLERMGAAA
;
A
#
# COMPACT_ATOMS: atom_id res chain seq x y z
N ASP A 1 5.16 14.00 -21.53
CA ASP A 1 4.25 14.34 -20.43
C ASP A 1 3.65 13.06 -19.86
N ALA A 2 3.41 13.04 -18.56
CA ALA A 2 2.75 11.93 -17.91
C ALA A 2 1.88 12.41 -16.72
N VAL A 3 0.86 11.63 -16.37
CA VAL A 3 0.09 11.77 -15.15
C VAL A 3 0.21 10.48 -14.35
N LEU A 4 0.59 10.59 -13.07
CA LEU A 4 0.65 9.48 -12.14
C LEU A 4 -0.44 9.69 -11.07
N ASN A 5 -1.40 8.78 -11.01
CA ASN A 5 -2.51 8.85 -10.06
C ASN A 5 -2.23 7.99 -8.83
N PHE A 6 -1.85 8.66 -7.74
CA PHE A 6 -1.73 8.08 -6.39
C PHE A 6 -2.90 8.44 -5.49
N ALA A 7 -3.77 9.36 -5.92
CA ALA A 7 -4.84 9.88 -5.08
C ALA A 7 -5.84 8.79 -4.72
N ALA A 8 -5.99 8.52 -3.44
CA ALA A 8 -6.97 7.56 -2.93
C ALA A 8 -7.19 7.73 -1.42
N GLU A 9 -8.40 7.46 -0.96
CA GLU A 9 -8.62 7.00 0.40
C GLU A 9 -8.09 5.56 0.52
N SER A 10 -7.29 5.26 1.56
CA SER A 10 -6.52 4.00 1.61
C SER A 10 -6.55 3.27 2.95
N HIS A 11 -7.32 3.73 3.93
CA HIS A 11 -7.40 3.09 5.24
C HIS A 11 -8.58 2.13 5.29
N VAL A 12 -8.31 0.81 5.34
CA VAL A 12 -9.36 -0.22 5.28
C VAL A 12 -10.38 -0.06 6.40
N ASP A 13 -9.95 0.16 7.67
CA ASP A 13 -10.87 0.30 8.80
C ASP A 13 -11.84 1.49 8.60
N ARG A 14 -11.34 2.64 8.10
CA ARG A 14 -12.21 3.77 7.75
C ARG A 14 -13.19 3.43 6.64
N SER A 15 -12.81 2.55 5.70
CA SER A 15 -13.72 2.14 4.63
C SER A 15 -14.89 1.29 5.13
N ILE A 16 -14.69 0.57 6.25
CA ILE A 16 -15.75 -0.21 6.89
C ILE A 16 -16.74 0.72 7.58
N ASP A 17 -16.26 1.76 8.26
CA ASP A 17 -17.10 2.71 8.99
C ASP A 17 -17.80 3.73 8.07
N GLY A 18 -17.12 4.16 7.00
CA GLY A 18 -17.61 5.21 6.09
C GLY A 18 -17.29 4.93 4.62
N PRO A 19 -17.90 3.92 3.99
CA PRO A 19 -17.56 3.51 2.63
C PRO A 19 -17.82 4.58 1.56
N ALA A 20 -18.75 5.51 1.79
CA ALA A 20 -19.11 6.53 0.82
C ALA A 20 -17.93 7.43 0.41
N ALA A 21 -17.07 7.81 1.37
CA ALA A 21 -15.89 8.63 1.08
C ALA A 21 -14.91 7.92 0.13
N PHE A 22 -14.81 6.59 0.23
CA PHE A 22 -13.97 5.76 -0.66
C PHE A 22 -14.53 5.68 -2.07
N ILE A 23 -15.84 5.59 -2.22
CA ILE A 23 -16.49 5.64 -3.54
C ILE A 23 -16.30 7.02 -4.17
N GLU A 24 -16.54 8.09 -3.41
CA GLU A 24 -16.39 9.45 -3.92
C GLU A 24 -14.96 9.73 -4.36
N THR A 25 -13.98 9.43 -3.52
CA THR A 25 -12.56 9.70 -3.83
C THR A 25 -12.00 8.74 -4.87
N ASN A 26 -12.15 7.42 -4.65
CA ASN A 26 -11.43 6.43 -5.45
C ASN A 26 -12.13 6.16 -6.79
N VAL A 27 -13.46 6.25 -6.85
CA VAL A 27 -14.21 5.93 -8.08
C VAL A 27 -14.58 7.22 -8.81
N VAL A 28 -15.36 8.10 -8.19
CA VAL A 28 -15.84 9.35 -8.82
C VAL A 28 -14.66 10.29 -9.09
N GLY A 29 -13.73 10.44 -8.13
CA GLY A 29 -12.51 11.23 -8.31
C GLY A 29 -11.62 10.71 -9.43
N THR A 30 -11.44 9.38 -9.54
CA THR A 30 -10.69 8.77 -10.66
C THR A 30 -11.39 9.00 -12.00
N LEU A 31 -12.74 8.90 -12.05
CA LEU A 31 -13.49 9.20 -13.26
C LEU A 31 -13.27 10.65 -13.72
N GLY A 32 -13.44 11.63 -12.82
CA GLY A 32 -13.23 13.05 -13.15
C GLY A 32 -11.81 13.35 -13.61
N LEU A 33 -10.80 12.69 -12.99
CA LEU A 33 -9.40 12.80 -13.43
C LEU A 33 -9.22 12.21 -14.84
N LEU A 34 -9.76 11.04 -15.12
CA LEU A 34 -9.67 10.38 -16.43
C LEU A 34 -10.34 11.21 -17.53
N GLU A 35 -11.48 11.84 -17.27
CA GLU A 35 -12.15 12.73 -18.22
C GLU A 35 -11.27 13.95 -18.53
N SER A 36 -10.73 14.61 -17.50
CA SER A 36 -9.85 15.77 -17.65
C SER A 36 -8.56 15.41 -18.40
N VAL A 37 -7.97 14.28 -18.06
CA VAL A 37 -6.74 13.78 -18.73
C VAL A 37 -7.02 13.40 -20.19
N ARG A 38 -8.14 12.76 -20.48
CA ARG A 38 -8.56 12.43 -21.84
C ARG A 38 -8.69 13.69 -22.73
N ASP A 39 -9.34 14.73 -22.20
CA ASP A 39 -9.55 15.98 -22.94
C ASP A 39 -8.22 16.71 -23.15
N TYR A 40 -7.35 16.75 -22.13
CA TYR A 40 -6.00 17.27 -22.26
C TYR A 40 -5.18 16.48 -23.33
N TRP A 41 -5.16 15.14 -23.23
CA TRP A 41 -4.44 14.27 -24.13
C TRP A 41 -4.88 14.44 -25.60
N LYS A 42 -6.19 14.55 -25.86
CA LYS A 42 -6.72 14.79 -27.21
C LYS A 42 -6.29 16.12 -27.80
N ALA A 43 -6.03 17.12 -26.98
CA ALA A 43 -5.58 18.44 -27.40
C ALA A 43 -4.07 18.54 -27.64
N LEU A 44 -3.29 17.49 -27.29
CA LEU A 44 -1.84 17.49 -27.51
C LEU A 44 -1.47 17.35 -29.00
N PRO A 45 -0.36 17.95 -29.44
CA PRO A 45 0.27 17.61 -30.73
C PRO A 45 0.58 16.11 -30.81
N ASP A 46 0.64 15.58 -32.02
CA ASP A 46 0.72 14.13 -32.25
C ASP A 46 1.93 13.48 -31.57
N ASP A 47 3.11 14.09 -31.64
CA ASP A 47 4.35 13.61 -31.03
C ASP A 47 4.24 13.53 -29.50
N ARG A 48 3.64 14.54 -28.86
CA ARG A 48 3.41 14.54 -27.42
C ARG A 48 2.29 13.59 -27.03
N ARG A 49 1.26 13.45 -27.86
CA ARG A 49 0.15 12.53 -27.63
C ARG A 49 0.61 11.07 -27.65
N GLU A 50 1.50 10.69 -28.56
CA GLU A 50 2.10 9.35 -28.62
C GLU A 50 2.99 9.05 -27.41
N ALA A 51 3.75 10.05 -26.95
CA ALA A 51 4.62 9.92 -25.78
C ALA A 51 3.88 9.96 -24.44
N PHE A 52 2.64 10.45 -24.40
CA PHE A 52 1.86 10.62 -23.17
C PHE A 52 1.57 9.28 -22.48
N ARG A 53 1.60 9.29 -21.14
CA ARG A 53 1.22 8.13 -20.30
C ARG A 53 0.35 8.59 -19.12
N PHE A 54 -0.68 7.79 -18.83
CA PHE A 54 -1.42 7.87 -17.58
C PHE A 54 -1.14 6.60 -16.79
N LEU A 55 -0.49 6.71 -15.63
CA LEU A 55 -0.22 5.59 -14.75
C LEU A 55 -1.10 5.64 -13.51
N HIS A 56 -1.87 4.57 -13.28
CA HIS A 56 -2.72 4.39 -12.11
C HIS A 56 -2.07 3.44 -11.11
N VAL A 57 -1.87 3.91 -9.87
CA VAL A 57 -1.35 3.09 -8.78
C VAL A 57 -2.51 2.46 -8.03
N SER A 58 -2.56 1.13 -8.04
CA SER A 58 -3.56 0.31 -7.36
C SER A 58 -2.92 -0.61 -6.31
N THR A 59 -3.61 -1.63 -5.88
CA THR A 59 -3.26 -2.53 -4.77
C THR A 59 -3.53 -3.98 -5.11
N ASP A 60 -2.80 -4.91 -4.52
CA ASP A 60 -3.06 -6.34 -4.59
C ASP A 60 -4.35 -6.77 -3.86
N GLU A 61 -4.87 -5.92 -2.98
CA GLU A 61 -6.14 -6.19 -2.27
C GLU A 61 -7.35 -6.33 -3.21
N VAL A 62 -7.24 -5.85 -4.46
CA VAL A 62 -8.30 -6.03 -5.49
C VAL A 62 -8.50 -7.51 -5.88
N TYR A 63 -7.49 -8.35 -5.68
CA TYR A 63 -7.57 -9.78 -6.00
C TYR A 63 -8.31 -10.61 -4.95
N GLY A 64 -8.52 -10.07 -3.73
CA GLY A 64 -9.14 -10.77 -2.62
C GLY A 64 -8.14 -11.53 -1.76
N THR A 65 -8.52 -12.70 -1.23
CA THR A 65 -7.67 -13.48 -0.31
C THR A 65 -7.14 -14.75 -0.96
N LEU A 66 -5.91 -15.12 -0.60
CA LEU A 66 -5.31 -16.41 -0.95
C LEU A 66 -5.52 -17.45 0.17
N GLY A 67 -5.50 -18.73 -0.22
CA GLY A 67 -5.28 -19.84 0.71
C GLY A 67 -3.81 -19.93 1.15
N GLU A 68 -3.42 -21.14 1.58
CA GLU A 68 -2.06 -21.38 2.11
C GLU A 68 -0.96 -21.23 1.05
N THR A 69 -1.29 -21.42 -0.22
CA THR A 69 -0.34 -21.42 -1.34
C THR A 69 -0.79 -20.53 -2.48
N GLY A 70 0.09 -20.32 -3.46
CA GLY A 70 -0.18 -19.54 -4.67
C GLY A 70 0.19 -18.06 -4.51
N LYS A 71 0.14 -17.34 -5.62
CA LYS A 71 0.36 -15.89 -5.71
C LYS A 71 -0.64 -15.29 -6.72
N PHE A 72 -1.03 -14.05 -6.50
CA PHE A 72 -1.83 -13.30 -7.46
C PHE A 72 -1.00 -12.90 -8.68
N SER A 73 -1.46 -13.26 -9.86
CA SER A 73 -0.92 -12.78 -11.13
C SER A 73 -1.84 -11.71 -11.73
N GLU A 74 -1.40 -11.03 -12.77
CA GLU A 74 -2.21 -10.03 -13.48
C GLU A 74 -3.45 -10.63 -14.19
N THR A 75 -3.51 -11.96 -14.31
CA THR A 75 -4.67 -12.69 -14.85
C THR A 75 -5.61 -13.20 -13.77
N THR A 76 -5.28 -13.04 -12.49
CA THR A 76 -6.16 -13.41 -11.38
C THR A 76 -7.41 -12.53 -11.40
N PRO A 77 -8.63 -13.10 -11.39
CA PRO A 77 -9.86 -12.32 -11.31
C PRO A 77 -9.91 -11.47 -10.03
N TYR A 78 -10.45 -10.26 -10.14
CA TYR A 78 -10.69 -9.41 -8.97
C TYR A 78 -11.83 -9.97 -8.12
N ALA A 79 -11.59 -10.06 -6.80
CA ALA A 79 -12.55 -10.53 -5.81
C ALA A 79 -12.38 -9.77 -4.47
N PRO A 80 -12.48 -8.42 -4.47
CA PRO A 80 -12.20 -7.58 -3.30
C PRO A 80 -13.18 -7.85 -2.15
N ASN A 81 -12.66 -7.88 -0.90
CA ASN A 81 -13.45 -8.21 0.30
C ASN A 81 -13.72 -7.01 1.23
N SER A 82 -13.16 -5.83 0.95
CA SER A 82 -13.41 -4.61 1.73
C SER A 82 -13.97 -3.48 0.84
N PRO A 83 -14.68 -2.48 1.41
CA PRO A 83 -15.12 -1.32 0.64
C PRO A 83 -13.96 -0.56 -0.02
N TYR A 84 -12.79 -0.48 0.66
CA TYR A 84 -11.57 0.08 0.09
C TYR A 84 -11.14 -0.70 -1.16
N SER A 85 -10.91 -2.01 -1.04
CA SER A 85 -10.44 -2.82 -2.16
C SER A 85 -11.45 -2.86 -3.30
N ALA A 86 -12.76 -2.86 -3.00
CA ALA A 86 -13.82 -2.76 -4.00
C ALA A 86 -13.78 -1.42 -4.76
N SER A 87 -13.53 -0.31 -4.05
CA SER A 87 -13.39 1.01 -4.69
C SER A 87 -12.15 1.10 -5.58
N LYS A 88 -11.03 0.47 -5.18
CA LYS A 88 -9.82 0.37 -6.01
C LYS A 88 -10.04 -0.50 -7.24
N ALA A 89 -10.69 -1.65 -7.09
CA ALA A 89 -11.06 -2.51 -8.23
C ALA A 89 -11.95 -1.76 -9.24
N ALA A 90 -12.92 -0.97 -8.75
CA ALA A 90 -13.77 -0.16 -9.61
C ALA A 90 -12.95 0.90 -10.38
N SER A 91 -12.01 1.58 -9.73
CA SER A 91 -11.13 2.55 -10.40
C SER A 91 -10.22 1.90 -11.44
N ASP A 92 -9.67 0.72 -11.16
CA ASP A 92 -8.87 -0.05 -12.13
C ASP A 92 -9.69 -0.40 -13.38
N HIS A 93 -10.96 -0.82 -13.20
CA HIS A 93 -11.87 -1.07 -14.30
C HIS A 93 -12.19 0.19 -15.12
N LEU A 94 -12.34 1.36 -14.48
CA LEU A 94 -12.49 2.63 -15.19
C LEU A 94 -11.26 2.96 -16.03
N VAL A 95 -10.07 2.85 -15.46
CA VAL A 95 -8.80 3.08 -16.18
C VAL A 95 -8.70 2.18 -17.41
N ARG A 96 -8.95 0.88 -17.22
CA ARG A 96 -8.99 -0.10 -18.32
C ARG A 96 -10.03 0.26 -19.38
N ALA A 97 -11.25 0.64 -18.96
CA ALA A 97 -12.33 1.01 -19.88
C ALA A 97 -11.98 2.26 -20.71
N PHE A 98 -11.30 3.27 -20.12
CA PHE A 98 -10.84 4.45 -20.84
C PHE A 98 -9.81 4.12 -21.91
N HIS A 99 -8.95 3.14 -21.66
CA HIS A 99 -8.03 2.63 -22.69
C HIS A 99 -8.80 1.99 -23.85
N HIS A 100 -9.67 1.02 -23.56
CA HIS A 100 -10.37 0.25 -24.59
C HIS A 100 -11.40 1.08 -25.38
N THR A 101 -12.04 2.05 -24.71
CA THR A 101 -13.11 2.85 -25.33
C THR A 101 -12.57 4.09 -26.04
N TYR A 102 -11.58 4.75 -25.46
CA TYR A 102 -11.11 6.05 -25.97
C TYR A 102 -9.67 6.03 -26.47
N GLY A 103 -8.95 4.91 -26.31
CA GLY A 103 -7.54 4.80 -26.71
C GLY A 103 -6.58 5.53 -25.79
N LEU A 104 -7.02 5.97 -24.58
CA LEU A 104 -6.15 6.65 -23.63
C LEU A 104 -4.93 5.76 -23.29
N PRO A 105 -3.69 6.26 -23.37
CA PRO A 105 -2.50 5.46 -23.10
C PRO A 105 -2.28 5.28 -21.59
N VAL A 106 -2.93 4.27 -21.02
CA VAL A 106 -2.90 3.97 -19.59
C VAL A 106 -1.92 2.86 -19.24
N LEU A 107 -1.48 2.87 -18.00
CA LEU A 107 -0.72 1.82 -17.31
C LEU A 107 -1.32 1.64 -15.93
N THR A 108 -1.36 0.42 -15.40
CA THR A 108 -1.81 0.16 -14.03
C THR A 108 -0.74 -0.64 -13.28
N THR A 109 -0.51 -0.31 -12.02
CA THR A 109 0.32 -1.13 -11.12
C THR A 109 -0.51 -1.58 -9.92
N ASN A 110 -0.48 -2.89 -9.62
CA ASN A 110 -1.05 -3.45 -8.40
C ASN A 110 0.10 -3.79 -7.46
N CYS A 111 0.25 -3.04 -6.38
CA CYS A 111 1.37 -3.22 -5.47
C CYS A 111 0.97 -3.96 -4.20
N SER A 112 1.93 -4.69 -3.63
CA SER A 112 1.86 -5.26 -2.30
C SER A 112 2.01 -4.19 -1.20
N ASN A 113 2.01 -4.61 0.07
CA ASN A 113 2.05 -3.69 1.21
C ASN A 113 3.35 -2.88 1.25
N ASN A 114 3.23 -1.57 1.05
CA ASN A 114 4.36 -0.66 1.09
C ASN A 114 4.74 -0.30 2.53
N TYR A 115 6.04 -0.13 2.77
CA TYR A 115 6.58 0.39 4.02
C TYR A 115 7.88 1.17 3.79
N GLY A 116 8.24 2.03 4.74
CA GLY A 116 9.46 2.83 4.65
C GLY A 116 9.28 4.22 5.26
N PRO A 117 10.23 5.12 5.00
CA PRO A 117 10.14 6.53 5.33
C PRO A 117 8.84 7.19 4.86
N TYR A 118 8.34 8.16 5.63
CA TYR A 118 7.11 8.93 5.34
C TYR A 118 5.81 8.11 5.27
N HIS A 119 5.81 6.83 5.69
CA HIS A 119 4.58 6.06 5.78
C HIS A 119 3.66 6.67 6.84
N PHE A 120 2.38 6.94 6.48
CA PHE A 120 1.47 7.66 7.36
C PHE A 120 1.23 6.91 8.68
N PRO A 121 1.23 7.60 9.84
CA PRO A 121 1.28 6.98 11.18
C PRO A 121 0.09 6.08 11.56
N GLU A 122 -0.99 6.02 10.76
CA GLU A 122 -2.12 5.10 10.98
C GLU A 122 -1.84 3.66 10.54
N LYS A 123 -0.83 3.44 9.70
CA LYS A 123 -0.49 2.13 9.17
C LYS A 123 0.34 1.30 10.16
N LEU A 124 0.28 -0.03 10.05
CA LEU A 124 0.83 -0.98 11.01
C LEU A 124 2.24 -0.63 11.52
N ILE A 125 3.20 -0.49 10.61
CA ILE A 125 4.61 -0.30 10.99
C ILE A 125 4.83 1.02 11.75
N PRO A 126 4.46 2.18 11.22
CA PRO A 126 4.66 3.43 11.96
C PRO A 126 3.80 3.54 13.23
N LEU A 127 2.60 2.96 13.25
CA LEU A 127 1.75 2.90 14.44
C LEU A 127 2.43 2.11 15.57
N VAL A 128 2.97 0.93 15.25
CA VAL A 128 3.70 0.09 16.21
C VAL A 128 4.93 0.81 16.74
N ILE A 129 5.71 1.49 15.87
CA ILE A 129 6.87 2.26 16.29
C ILE A 129 6.47 3.37 17.27
N ALA A 130 5.45 4.18 16.92
CA ALA A 130 4.99 5.28 17.75
C ALA A 130 4.49 4.80 19.13
N LYS A 131 3.62 3.78 19.14
CA LYS A 131 3.09 3.21 20.39
C LYS A 131 4.17 2.54 21.25
N ALA A 132 5.11 1.82 20.62
CA ALA A 132 6.21 1.19 21.35
C ALA A 132 7.12 2.23 22.04
N LEU A 133 7.36 3.37 21.38
CA LEU A 133 8.13 4.48 21.98
C LEU A 133 7.36 5.19 23.09
N ALA A 134 6.03 5.28 22.97
CA ALA A 134 5.17 5.87 23.99
C ALA A 134 4.91 4.95 25.21
N GLY A 135 5.35 3.68 25.16
CA GLY A 135 5.06 2.71 26.22
C GLY A 135 3.62 2.18 26.21
N GLU A 136 2.88 2.41 25.12
CA GLU A 136 1.49 2.00 24.95
C GLU A 136 1.35 0.53 24.50
N PRO A 137 0.18 -0.10 24.68
CA PRO A 137 -0.12 -1.42 24.12
C PRO A 137 0.01 -1.42 22.60
N LEU A 138 0.60 -2.50 22.04
CA LEU A 138 0.75 -2.74 20.62
C LEU A 138 -0.38 -3.66 20.14
N PRO A 139 -1.45 -3.12 19.51
CA PRO A 139 -2.58 -3.94 19.13
C PRO A 139 -2.24 -4.82 17.92
N VAL A 140 -2.46 -6.12 18.06
CA VAL A 140 -2.36 -7.12 17.00
C VAL A 140 -3.73 -7.73 16.76
N TYR A 141 -4.23 -7.63 15.53
CA TYR A 141 -5.55 -8.14 15.17
C TYR A 141 -5.58 -9.67 15.14
N GLY A 142 -6.65 -10.26 15.74
CA GLY A 142 -6.88 -11.68 15.76
C GLY A 142 -5.71 -12.45 16.39
N ASP A 143 -5.15 -13.40 15.66
CA ASP A 143 -3.99 -14.19 16.06
C ASP A 143 -2.64 -13.64 15.53
N GLY A 144 -2.68 -12.54 14.78
CA GLY A 144 -1.48 -11.93 14.16
C GLY A 144 -0.87 -12.72 13.00
N GLN A 145 -1.50 -13.81 12.57
CA GLN A 145 -0.95 -14.69 11.54
C GLN A 145 -1.38 -14.32 10.10
N GLN A 146 -2.05 -13.17 9.93
CA GLN A 146 -2.34 -12.66 8.58
C GLN A 146 -1.01 -12.37 7.88
N VAL A 147 -0.85 -12.91 6.66
CA VAL A 147 0.37 -12.78 5.86
C VAL A 147 0.25 -11.65 4.86
N ARG A 148 1.28 -10.84 4.77
CA ARG A 148 1.42 -9.75 3.78
C ARG A 148 2.76 -9.84 3.07
N ASP A 149 2.78 -9.52 1.80
CA ASP A 149 4.02 -9.29 1.06
C ASP A 149 4.44 -7.83 1.27
N TRP A 150 5.66 -7.60 1.74
CA TRP A 150 6.15 -6.28 2.13
C TRP A 150 7.13 -5.73 1.11
N LEU A 151 6.82 -4.56 0.57
CA LEU A 151 7.58 -3.87 -0.46
C LEU A 151 8.17 -2.57 0.08
N PHE A 152 9.50 -2.45 0.07
CA PHE A 152 10.14 -1.22 0.51
C PHE A 152 9.84 -0.06 -0.45
N VAL A 153 9.51 1.11 0.10
CA VAL A 153 8.94 2.23 -0.66
C VAL A 153 9.81 2.69 -1.83
N THR A 154 11.14 2.69 -1.69
CA THR A 154 12.03 3.10 -2.79
C THR A 154 12.04 2.09 -3.93
N ASP A 155 11.90 0.79 -3.64
CA ASP A 155 11.76 -0.23 -4.67
C ASP A 155 10.44 -0.07 -5.42
N HIS A 156 9.35 0.28 -4.72
CA HIS A 156 8.09 0.62 -5.37
C HIS A 156 8.20 1.86 -6.27
N CYS A 157 8.85 2.92 -5.80
CA CYS A 157 9.08 4.11 -6.63
C CYS A 157 9.87 3.79 -7.90
N GLU A 158 10.90 2.92 -7.80
CA GLU A 158 11.64 2.46 -8.98
C GLU A 158 10.79 1.59 -9.91
N ALA A 159 9.92 0.73 -9.37
CA ALA A 159 8.97 -0.05 -10.16
C ALA A 159 8.04 0.85 -10.96
N ILE A 160 7.40 1.83 -10.29
CA ILE A 160 6.51 2.79 -10.94
C ILE A 160 7.22 3.54 -12.06
N ARG A 161 8.44 4.03 -11.80
CA ARG A 161 9.24 4.70 -12.83
C ARG A 161 9.55 3.77 -13.99
N THR A 162 9.94 2.53 -13.71
CA THR A 162 10.23 1.53 -14.75
C THR A 162 9.00 1.22 -15.61
N VAL A 163 7.83 1.06 -14.98
CA VAL A 163 6.56 0.83 -15.70
C VAL A 163 6.18 2.06 -16.51
N LEU A 164 6.34 3.27 -15.99
CA LEU A 164 6.06 4.50 -16.73
C LEU A 164 6.92 4.64 -17.99
N GLU A 165 8.23 4.34 -17.87
CA GLU A 165 9.20 4.50 -18.94
C GLU A 165 9.15 3.38 -19.99
N LYS A 166 8.88 2.13 -19.57
CA LYS A 166 9.06 0.93 -20.40
C LYS A 166 7.82 0.06 -20.54
N GLY A 167 6.80 0.27 -19.70
CA GLY A 167 5.59 -0.55 -19.69
C GLY A 167 4.81 -0.47 -21.00
N ARG A 168 4.18 -1.57 -21.39
CA ARG A 168 3.28 -1.62 -22.55
C ARG A 168 1.97 -0.95 -22.20
N VAL A 169 1.58 0.03 -23.01
CA VAL A 169 0.30 0.74 -22.86
C VAL A 169 -0.88 -0.24 -22.83
N GLY A 170 -1.82 0.00 -21.92
CA GLY A 170 -2.98 -0.86 -21.69
C GLY A 170 -2.76 -2.01 -20.71
N GLU A 171 -1.52 -2.23 -20.27
CA GLU A 171 -1.18 -3.37 -19.42
C GLU A 171 -1.20 -3.02 -17.92
N THR A 172 -1.44 -4.07 -17.12
CA THR A 172 -1.26 -4.06 -15.67
C THR A 172 0.03 -4.78 -15.32
N TYR A 173 0.75 -4.28 -14.32
CA TYR A 173 1.95 -4.88 -13.75
C TYR A 173 1.81 -5.03 -12.25
N ASN A 174 1.96 -6.24 -11.77
CA ASN A 174 2.06 -6.54 -10.35
C ASN A 174 3.44 -6.13 -9.81
N VAL A 175 3.45 -5.50 -8.63
CA VAL A 175 4.68 -5.04 -7.98
C VAL A 175 4.74 -5.62 -6.56
N GLY A 176 5.59 -6.60 -6.34
CA GLY A 176 5.75 -7.29 -5.06
C GLY A 176 7.16 -7.23 -4.51
N GLY A 177 7.29 -7.30 -3.18
CA GLY A 177 8.56 -7.33 -2.48
C GLY A 177 9.21 -8.71 -2.41
N ASP A 178 8.46 -9.76 -2.78
CA ASP A 178 8.82 -11.18 -2.58
C ASP A 178 9.21 -11.47 -1.11
N SER A 179 8.48 -10.83 -0.20
CA SER A 179 8.78 -10.79 1.23
C SER A 179 7.53 -11.00 2.08
N GLU A 180 6.99 -12.22 2.03
CA GLU A 180 5.85 -12.61 2.84
C GLU A 180 6.22 -12.71 4.32
N ARG A 181 5.46 -12.02 5.20
CA ARG A 181 5.61 -12.06 6.66
C ARG A 181 4.25 -12.05 7.33
N GLN A 182 4.14 -12.77 8.44
CA GLN A 182 3.00 -12.63 9.34
C GLN A 182 3.04 -11.27 10.05
N ASN A 183 1.87 -10.69 10.33
CA ASN A 183 1.81 -9.40 11.01
C ASN A 183 2.53 -9.44 12.38
N ILE A 184 2.41 -10.53 13.12
CA ILE A 184 3.10 -10.70 14.40
C ILE A 184 4.63 -10.68 14.24
N GLU A 185 5.18 -11.30 13.19
CA GLU A 185 6.63 -11.30 12.92
C GLU A 185 7.15 -9.89 12.66
N VAL A 186 6.35 -9.07 11.94
CA VAL A 186 6.67 -7.65 11.67
C VAL A 186 6.70 -6.85 12.97
N VAL A 187 5.68 -7.02 13.83
CA VAL A 187 5.61 -6.33 15.13
C VAL A 187 6.79 -6.72 16.03
N GLU A 188 7.13 -8.01 16.11
CA GLU A 188 8.26 -8.49 16.88
C GLU A 188 9.61 -7.98 16.33
N ALA A 189 9.75 -7.90 15.00
CA ALA A 189 10.96 -7.34 14.38
C ALA A 189 11.16 -5.87 14.77
N ILE A 190 10.09 -5.06 14.74
CA ILE A 190 10.11 -3.68 15.19
C ILE A 190 10.51 -3.58 16.67
N CYS A 191 9.90 -4.40 17.54
CA CYS A 191 10.23 -4.43 18.96
C CYS A 191 11.71 -4.72 19.19
N ARG A 192 12.26 -5.76 18.54
CA ARG A 192 13.68 -6.10 18.65
C ARG A 192 14.60 -4.96 18.19
N LEU A 193 14.28 -4.32 17.06
CA LEU A 193 15.06 -3.21 16.55
C LEU A 193 15.04 -2.00 17.50
N LEU A 194 13.88 -1.65 18.04
CA LEU A 194 13.73 -0.57 18.99
C LEU A 194 14.45 -0.85 20.31
N ASP A 195 14.42 -2.10 20.81
CA ASP A 195 15.13 -2.48 22.03
C ASP A 195 16.66 -2.40 21.85
N GLN A 196 17.17 -2.70 20.66
CA GLN A 196 18.60 -2.54 20.33
C GLN A 196 19.04 -1.07 20.23
N ARG A 197 18.20 -0.20 19.65
CA ARG A 197 18.52 1.18 19.34
C ARG A 197 18.22 2.16 20.48
N ARG A 198 17.12 1.89 21.18
CA ARG A 198 16.60 2.71 22.26
C ARG A 198 15.94 1.83 23.31
N PRO A 199 16.74 1.09 24.14
CA PRO A 199 16.21 0.21 25.19
C PRO A 199 15.31 0.99 26.15
N ARG A 200 14.33 0.29 26.71
CA ARG A 200 13.44 0.87 27.74
C ARG A 200 14.18 1.04 29.06
N GLU A 201 13.83 2.10 29.80
CA GLU A 201 14.43 2.40 31.11
C GLU A 201 14.14 1.31 32.17
N ASP A 202 12.98 0.64 32.04
CA ASP A 202 12.58 -0.45 32.95
C ASP A 202 13.23 -1.79 32.59
N GLY A 203 14.03 -1.86 31.53
CA GLY A 203 14.71 -3.07 31.07
C GLY A 203 13.79 -4.14 30.47
N GLN A 204 12.47 -3.89 30.36
CA GLN A 204 11.55 -4.86 29.77
C GLN A 204 11.59 -4.79 28.25
N PRO A 205 11.47 -5.92 27.53
CA PRO A 205 11.40 -5.92 26.09
C PRO A 205 10.09 -5.30 25.61
N ARG A 206 10.12 -4.55 24.48
CA ARG A 206 8.90 -3.97 23.90
C ARG A 206 7.91 -5.00 23.42
N SER A 207 8.32 -6.22 23.16
CA SER A 207 7.41 -7.33 22.87
C SER A 207 6.42 -7.60 24.02
N SER A 208 6.73 -7.21 25.27
CA SER A 208 5.80 -7.28 26.39
C SER A 208 4.59 -6.33 26.27
N GLN A 209 4.64 -5.36 25.36
CA GLN A 209 3.54 -4.45 25.08
C GLN A 209 2.54 -5.03 24.05
N ILE A 210 2.84 -6.16 23.40
CA ILE A 210 1.96 -6.79 22.40
C ILE A 210 0.66 -7.22 23.08
N THR A 211 -0.45 -6.80 22.48
CA THR A 211 -1.80 -7.11 22.95
C THR A 211 -2.66 -7.57 21.79
N PHE A 212 -3.18 -8.80 21.86
CA PHE A 212 -4.09 -9.29 20.85
C PHE A 212 -5.49 -8.69 21.05
N VAL A 213 -6.06 -8.19 19.96
CA VAL A 213 -7.39 -7.56 19.95
C VAL A 213 -8.31 -8.31 18.98
N ALA A 214 -9.63 -8.05 19.07
CA ALA A 214 -10.60 -8.64 18.17
C ALA A 214 -10.23 -8.36 16.70
N ASP A 215 -10.38 -9.37 15.84
CA ASP A 215 -10.09 -9.19 14.43
C ASP A 215 -11.13 -8.30 13.73
N ARG A 216 -10.72 -7.62 12.66
CA ARG A 216 -11.62 -6.75 11.91
C ARG A 216 -12.48 -7.56 10.92
N PRO A 217 -13.70 -7.11 10.60
CA PRO A 217 -14.51 -7.72 9.56
C PRO A 217 -13.79 -7.71 8.19
N GLY A 218 -13.91 -8.80 7.43
CA GLY A 218 -13.32 -8.88 6.09
C GLY A 218 -11.79 -8.87 6.07
N HIS A 219 -11.14 -9.31 7.15
CA HIS A 219 -9.68 -9.34 7.21
C HIS A 219 -9.13 -10.52 6.42
N ASP A 220 -8.62 -10.25 5.25
CA ASP A 220 -8.01 -11.25 4.37
C ASP A 220 -6.81 -11.94 5.04
N ARG A 221 -6.79 -13.27 4.91
CA ARG A 221 -5.78 -14.10 5.60
C ARG A 221 -4.40 -13.95 5.00
N ARG A 222 -4.30 -13.93 3.67
CA ARG A 222 -2.99 -13.92 3.00
C ARG A 222 -3.03 -13.15 1.69
N TYR A 223 -2.04 -12.31 1.50
CA TYR A 223 -1.66 -11.70 0.23
C TYR A 223 -0.25 -12.12 -0.14
N ALA A 224 -0.08 -12.52 -1.39
CA ALA A 224 1.21 -12.76 -2.02
C ALA A 224 1.07 -12.46 -3.51
N ILE A 225 1.99 -11.68 -4.04
CA ILE A 225 1.90 -11.20 -5.42
C ILE A 225 2.99 -11.80 -6.29
N ASP A 226 2.64 -12.16 -7.52
CA ASP A 226 3.60 -12.59 -8.54
C ASP A 226 3.99 -11.39 -9.40
N ALA A 227 5.22 -10.90 -9.22
CA ALA A 227 5.79 -9.80 -9.99
C ALA A 227 6.63 -10.28 -11.18
N SER A 228 6.53 -11.54 -11.57
CA SER A 228 7.37 -12.14 -12.63
C SER A 228 7.21 -11.46 -13.99
N LYS A 229 6.02 -10.95 -14.32
CA LYS A 229 5.79 -10.18 -15.54
C LYS A 229 6.66 -8.92 -15.56
N LEU A 230 6.61 -8.12 -14.51
CA LEU A 230 7.44 -6.92 -14.37
C LEU A 230 8.93 -7.23 -14.43
N GLN A 231 9.34 -8.32 -13.76
CA GLN A 231 10.73 -8.77 -13.74
C GLN A 231 11.22 -9.20 -15.13
N ASN A 232 10.42 -9.99 -15.82
CA ASN A 232 10.82 -10.60 -17.11
C ASN A 232 10.70 -9.61 -18.27
N GLU A 233 9.66 -8.78 -18.30
CA GLU A 233 9.44 -7.85 -19.41
C GLU A 233 10.23 -6.55 -19.26
N LEU A 234 10.37 -6.01 -18.03
CA LEU A 234 10.95 -4.69 -17.82
C LEU A 234 12.28 -4.71 -17.03
N GLY A 235 12.69 -5.87 -16.52
CA GLY A 235 13.98 -6.06 -15.84
C GLY A 235 14.04 -5.50 -14.42
N TRP A 236 12.91 -5.11 -13.83
CA TRP A 236 12.88 -4.61 -12.45
C TRP A 236 12.87 -5.77 -11.45
N ARG A 237 13.54 -5.59 -10.30
CA ARG A 237 13.49 -6.48 -9.14
C ARG A 237 13.61 -5.66 -7.86
N PRO A 238 12.97 -6.07 -6.75
CA PRO A 238 13.21 -5.43 -5.45
C PRO A 238 14.68 -5.60 -5.06
N ARG A 239 15.26 -4.57 -4.45
CA ARG A 239 16.68 -4.54 -4.05
C ARG A 239 16.88 -4.66 -2.54
N HIS A 240 15.85 -4.31 -1.77
CA HIS A 240 15.93 -4.35 -0.32
C HIS A 240 15.34 -5.64 0.21
N SER A 241 16.06 -6.31 1.12
CA SER A 241 15.47 -7.34 1.96
C SER A 241 14.51 -6.71 2.96
N PHE A 242 13.58 -7.50 3.52
CA PHE A 242 12.73 -7.00 4.59
C PHE A 242 13.54 -6.53 5.80
N GLU A 243 14.59 -7.27 6.15
CA GLU A 243 15.46 -7.00 7.28
C GLU A 243 16.17 -5.65 7.15
N ASP A 244 16.70 -5.33 5.97
CA ASP A 244 17.35 -4.04 5.69
C ASP A 244 16.33 -2.89 5.65
N GLY A 245 15.21 -3.12 4.97
CA GLY A 245 14.15 -2.13 4.83
C GLY A 245 13.50 -1.75 6.17
N ILE A 246 13.19 -2.75 7.02
CA ILE A 246 12.57 -2.49 8.33
C ILE A 246 13.55 -1.79 9.29
N ALA A 247 14.85 -2.15 9.25
CA ALA A 247 15.88 -1.47 10.01
C ALA A 247 15.97 0.00 9.59
N THR A 248 16.07 0.27 8.28
CA THR A 248 16.09 1.63 7.73
C THR A 248 14.83 2.42 8.12
N THR A 249 13.66 1.76 8.11
CA THR A 249 12.39 2.37 8.49
C THR A 249 12.39 2.77 9.96
N VAL A 250 12.75 1.86 10.86
CA VAL A 250 12.83 2.15 12.30
C VAL A 250 13.80 3.29 12.58
N ASP A 251 15.00 3.27 11.97
CA ASP A 251 16.00 4.33 12.14
C ASP A 251 15.44 5.68 11.67
N TRP A 252 14.77 5.71 10.51
CA TRP A 252 14.16 6.93 10.00
C TRP A 252 13.11 7.51 10.97
N TYR A 253 12.22 6.67 11.53
CA TYR A 253 11.23 7.15 12.50
C TYR A 253 11.86 7.63 13.82
N LEU A 254 12.96 7.02 14.26
CA LEU A 254 13.72 7.50 15.43
C LEU A 254 14.34 8.87 15.21
N GLU A 255 14.83 9.15 14.00
CA GLU A 255 15.49 10.40 13.63
C GLU A 255 14.49 11.52 13.26
N ASN A 256 13.27 11.18 12.84
CA ASN A 256 12.29 12.13 12.30
C ASN A 256 11.05 12.32 13.20
N GLN A 257 11.23 12.31 14.53
CA GLN A 257 10.15 12.47 15.51
C GLN A 257 9.37 13.79 15.32
N VAL A 258 10.01 14.86 14.89
CA VAL A 258 9.35 16.14 14.62
C VAL A 258 8.34 16.02 13.48
N TRP A 259 8.67 15.28 12.41
CA TRP A 259 7.75 15.03 11.31
C TRP A 259 6.54 14.20 11.78
N VAL A 260 6.78 13.14 12.58
CA VAL A 260 5.71 12.33 13.16
C VAL A 260 4.79 13.20 14.00
N GLN A 261 5.36 14.04 14.87
CA GLN A 261 4.61 14.92 15.78
C GLN A 261 3.74 15.91 15.00
N HIS A 262 4.24 16.52 13.94
CA HIS A 262 3.46 17.46 13.10
C HIS A 262 2.24 16.81 12.46
N ILE A 263 2.31 15.52 12.12
CA ILE A 263 1.14 14.80 11.61
C ILE A 263 0.12 14.57 12.73
N LEU A 264 0.60 14.22 13.92
CA LEU A 264 -0.27 13.91 15.06
C LEU A 264 -0.92 15.16 15.66
N ASP A 265 -0.24 16.32 15.68
CA ASP A 265 -0.73 17.58 16.22
C ASP A 265 -1.91 18.16 15.42
N GLY A 266 -2.07 17.75 14.18
CA GLY A 266 -3.10 18.27 13.26
C GLY A 266 -4.51 17.70 13.42
N SER A 267 -4.79 16.82 14.38
CA SER A 267 -6.08 16.12 14.65
C SER A 267 -6.04 14.60 14.50
N TYR A 268 -4.95 14.02 14.05
CA TYR A 268 -4.83 12.58 13.88
C TYR A 268 -4.39 11.93 15.20
N ARG A 269 -5.25 11.08 15.80
CA ARG A 269 -5.03 10.55 17.16
C ARG A 269 -4.51 9.12 17.21
N LEU A 270 -4.10 8.51 16.10
CA LEU A 270 -3.69 7.09 16.05
C LEU A 270 -4.76 6.11 16.61
N GLU A 271 -6.00 6.54 16.68
CA GLU A 271 -7.11 5.72 17.17
C GLU A 271 -7.60 4.81 16.05
N ARG A 272 -7.94 3.58 16.41
CA ARG A 272 -8.68 2.68 15.51
C ARG A 272 -10.08 3.25 15.33
N MET A 273 -10.42 3.70 14.14
CA MET A 273 -11.79 4.06 13.78
C MET A 273 -12.56 2.75 13.61
N GLY A 274 -13.58 2.52 14.43
CA GLY A 274 -14.37 1.28 14.44
C GLY A 274 -14.25 0.45 15.72
N ALA A 275 -13.50 0.91 16.70
CA ALA A 275 -13.51 0.38 18.06
C ALA A 275 -14.46 1.15 19.01
N ALA A 276 -15.53 1.71 18.49
CA ALA A 276 -16.63 2.17 19.34
C ALA A 276 -17.34 0.93 19.90
N ALA A 277 -17.37 0.86 21.23
CA ALA A 277 -17.89 -0.22 22.07
C ALA A 277 -19.32 -0.63 21.73
#